data_0a917d466857d6c988392b6458501c2e
#
_entry.id   0a917d466857d6c988392b6458501c2e
#
_cell.length_a   1.000
_cell.length_b   1.000
_cell.length_c   1.000
_cell.angle_alpha   90.00
_cell.angle_beta   90.00
_cell.angle_gamma   90.00
#
_symmetry.space_group_name_H-M   'P 1'
#
loop_
_entity.id
_entity.type
_entity.pdbx_description
1 polymer ?
#
loop_
_entity_poly.entity_id
_entity_poly.type
_entity_poly.pdbx_seq_one_letter_code
_entity_poly.pdbx_strand_id
1 'polypeptide(L)'
;MSSARAVTWPLGLLALGGFAIHGGGHLFRGTAHDVLWACTMANLLIGIGLIFPQSAARVRLVAIGVLWLLVGNFTWAVDLILGGDFFYSSLLTHVGGLLLGGLGLHRLGYPKRAWIFATAGMVLLQLLCRVVTPPAANVNVAHQVYGFYRGIYGSYLQFWVASFFQTALAYFVLDWLLSRLYRRLARSRAPGARTGDVAID
;
A
#
# COMPACT_ATOMS: atom_id res chain seq x y z
N MET A 1 14.16 -24.14 16.17
CA MET A 1 14.41 -22.74 15.79
C MET A 1 13.30 -21.86 16.37
N SER A 2 13.46 -21.45 17.61
CA SER A 2 12.62 -20.43 18.26
C SER A 2 13.26 -19.08 18.01
N SER A 3 13.19 -18.56 16.79
CA SER A 3 13.58 -17.19 16.55
C SER A 3 12.59 -16.29 17.28
N ALA A 4 13.07 -15.33 18.03
CA ALA A 4 12.30 -14.25 18.60
C ALA A 4 11.38 -13.70 17.50
N ARG A 5 10.11 -14.08 17.53
CA ARG A 5 9.11 -13.59 16.58
C ARG A 5 9.15 -12.08 16.66
N ALA A 6 9.55 -11.44 15.60
CA ALA A 6 9.70 -10.00 15.58
C ALA A 6 8.39 -9.37 16.05
N VAL A 7 8.49 -8.63 17.15
CA VAL A 7 7.35 -7.93 17.73
C VAL A 7 6.94 -6.83 16.74
N THR A 8 5.82 -7.03 16.03
CA THR A 8 5.32 -6.07 15.01
C THR A 8 4.05 -5.36 15.43
N TRP A 9 3.39 -5.83 16.51
CA TRP A 9 2.12 -5.23 16.95
C TRP A 9 2.19 -3.73 17.27
N PRO A 10 3.30 -3.14 17.82
CA PRO A 10 3.34 -1.71 18.04
C PRO A 10 3.32 -0.92 16.73
N LEU A 11 4.01 -1.41 15.69
CA LEU A 11 3.95 -0.81 14.36
C LEU A 11 2.52 -0.88 13.78
N GLY A 12 1.83 -1.99 14.04
CA GLY A 12 0.44 -2.17 13.65
C GLY A 12 -0.50 -1.20 14.34
N LEU A 13 -0.33 -0.98 15.64
CA LEU A 13 -1.12 0.02 16.39
C LEU A 13 -0.88 1.44 15.88
N LEU A 14 0.37 1.79 15.56
CA LEU A 14 0.70 3.09 14.98
C LEU A 14 0.04 3.28 13.60
N ALA A 15 0.04 2.23 12.76
CA ALA A 15 -0.62 2.29 11.45
C ALA A 15 -2.15 2.45 11.59
N LEU A 16 -2.78 1.72 12.54
CA LEU A 16 -4.21 1.90 12.84
C LEU A 16 -4.50 3.28 13.45
N GLY A 17 -3.61 3.81 14.28
CA GLY A 17 -3.70 5.18 14.78
C GLY A 17 -3.68 6.20 13.65
N GLY A 18 -2.76 6.07 12.68
CA GLY A 18 -2.71 6.89 11.49
C GLY A 18 -4.00 6.80 10.65
N PHE A 19 -4.51 5.59 10.44
CA PHE A 19 -5.81 5.36 9.81
C PHE A 19 -6.95 6.07 10.55
N ALA A 20 -7.02 5.91 11.87
CA ALA A 20 -8.09 6.50 12.69
C ALA A 20 -8.04 8.04 12.71
N ILE A 21 -6.84 8.62 12.82
CA ILE A 21 -6.65 10.08 12.82
C ILE A 21 -7.05 10.66 11.46
N HIS A 22 -6.56 10.08 10.37
CA HIS A 22 -6.84 10.58 9.04
C HIS A 22 -8.29 10.34 8.62
N GLY A 23 -8.80 9.12 8.81
CA GLY A 23 -10.19 8.77 8.54
C GLY A 23 -11.17 9.54 9.43
N GLY A 24 -10.86 9.70 10.71
CA GLY A 24 -11.64 10.54 11.62
C GLY A 24 -11.70 11.99 11.16
N GLY A 25 -10.58 12.54 10.66
CA GLY A 25 -10.55 13.87 10.06
C GLY A 25 -11.52 14.02 8.87
N HIS A 26 -11.68 12.99 8.03
CA HIS A 26 -12.66 12.98 6.96
C HIS A 26 -14.10 12.92 7.48
N LEU A 27 -14.37 12.12 8.53
CA LEU A 27 -15.69 12.06 9.18
C LEU A 27 -16.09 13.42 9.73
N PHE A 28 -15.20 14.10 10.45
CA PHE A 28 -15.48 15.45 11.01
C PHE A 28 -15.74 16.52 9.95
N ARG A 29 -15.14 16.39 8.76
CA ARG A 29 -15.37 17.31 7.63
C ARG A 29 -16.60 16.96 6.79
N GLY A 30 -17.34 15.91 7.11
CA GLY A 30 -18.48 15.46 6.32
C GLY A 30 -18.11 14.73 5.02
N THR A 31 -16.84 14.35 4.85
CA THR A 31 -16.34 13.62 3.68
C THR A 31 -16.07 12.15 4.00
N ALA A 32 -17.02 11.50 4.68
CA ALA A 32 -16.87 10.12 5.16
C ALA A 32 -16.47 9.12 4.05
N HIS A 33 -16.90 9.37 2.81
CA HIS A 33 -16.54 8.55 1.65
C HIS A 33 -15.04 8.57 1.34
N ASP A 34 -14.30 9.61 1.75
CA ASP A 34 -12.86 9.72 1.52
C ASP A 34 -12.04 8.77 2.40
N VAL A 35 -12.63 8.18 3.43
CA VAL A 35 -11.99 7.10 4.20
C VAL A 35 -11.66 5.89 3.31
N LEU A 36 -12.41 5.71 2.21
CA LEU A 36 -12.21 4.61 1.26
C LEU A 36 -11.09 4.88 0.23
N TRP A 37 -10.38 6.01 0.29
CA TRP A 37 -9.19 6.16 -0.53
C TRP A 37 -8.19 5.03 -0.26
N ALA A 38 -7.58 4.51 -1.33
CA ALA A 38 -6.65 3.38 -1.24
C ALA A 38 -5.48 3.62 -0.26
N CYS A 39 -4.98 4.85 -0.17
CA CYS A 39 -3.92 5.23 0.77
C CYS A 39 -4.39 5.16 2.23
N THR A 40 -5.63 5.55 2.53
CA THR A 40 -6.22 5.41 3.87
C THR A 40 -6.44 3.93 4.20
N MET A 41 -7.07 3.17 3.30
CA MET A 41 -7.30 1.73 3.46
C MET A 41 -6.00 0.93 3.55
N ALA A 42 -4.91 1.39 2.92
CA ALA A 42 -3.60 0.76 3.03
C ALA A 42 -3.08 0.75 4.48
N ASN A 43 -3.29 1.83 5.25
CA ASN A 43 -2.92 1.88 6.67
C ASN A 43 -3.72 0.89 7.51
N LEU A 44 -5.00 0.70 7.20
CA LEU A 44 -5.83 -0.33 7.83
C LEU A 44 -5.27 -1.74 7.55
N LEU A 45 -4.94 -2.04 6.28
CA LEU A 45 -4.37 -3.33 5.89
C LEU A 45 -3.01 -3.58 6.56
N ILE A 46 -2.13 -2.57 6.58
CA ILE A 46 -0.83 -2.64 7.26
C ILE A 46 -1.04 -2.88 8.75
N GLY A 47 -1.93 -2.13 9.40
CA GLY A 47 -2.21 -2.26 10.82
C GLY A 47 -2.71 -3.66 11.18
N ILE A 48 -3.73 -4.16 10.48
CA ILE A 48 -4.27 -5.51 10.68
C ILE A 48 -3.19 -6.56 10.46
N GLY A 49 -2.41 -6.44 9.37
CA GLY A 49 -1.36 -7.39 9.02
C GLY A 49 -0.23 -7.47 10.07
N LEU A 50 0.07 -6.37 10.77
CA LEU A 50 1.15 -6.29 11.76
C LEU A 50 0.74 -6.66 13.18
N ILE A 51 -0.54 -6.47 13.57
CA ILE A 51 -1.01 -6.74 14.94
C ILE A 51 -1.16 -8.23 15.20
N PHE A 52 -1.74 -8.95 14.26
CA PHE A 52 -2.15 -10.32 14.52
C PHE A 52 -1.04 -11.38 14.32
N PRO A 53 -1.15 -12.60 14.88
CA PRO A 53 -0.17 -13.67 14.70
C PRO A 53 0.14 -13.94 13.23
N GLN A 54 1.40 -14.08 12.93
CA GLN A 54 1.96 -14.06 11.58
C GLN A 54 1.54 -15.28 10.75
N SER A 55 0.60 -15.08 9.85
CA SER A 55 0.30 -16.00 8.78
C SER A 55 0.73 -15.41 7.43
N ALA A 56 0.93 -16.26 6.43
CA ALA A 56 1.27 -15.81 5.07
C ALA A 56 0.23 -14.81 4.51
N ALA A 57 -1.06 -14.99 4.87
CA ALA A 57 -2.12 -14.08 4.47
C ALA A 57 -1.91 -12.66 5.03
N ARG A 58 -1.44 -12.55 6.26
CA ARG A 58 -1.25 -11.26 6.93
C ARG A 58 -0.05 -10.49 6.45
N VAL A 59 1.05 -11.18 6.17
CA VAL A 59 2.20 -10.57 5.49
C VAL A 59 1.79 -10.02 4.13
N ARG A 60 0.87 -10.70 3.42
CA ARG A 60 0.29 -10.19 2.18
C ARG A 60 -0.52 -8.92 2.38
N LEU A 61 -1.31 -8.78 3.46
CA LEU A 61 -2.02 -7.53 3.76
C LEU A 61 -1.06 -6.35 3.90
N VAL A 62 0.05 -6.53 4.62
CA VAL A 62 1.09 -5.50 4.74
C VAL A 62 1.68 -5.14 3.38
N ALA A 63 2.01 -6.15 2.56
CA ALA A 63 2.57 -5.92 1.23
C ALA A 63 1.58 -5.23 0.28
N ILE A 64 0.29 -5.57 0.33
CA ILE A 64 -0.77 -4.88 -0.42
C ILE A 64 -0.81 -3.40 -0.02
N GLY A 65 -0.86 -3.12 1.29
CA GLY A 65 -0.88 -1.75 1.79
C GLY A 65 0.36 -0.95 1.36
N VAL A 66 1.55 -1.54 1.40
CA VAL A 66 2.79 -0.90 0.93
C VAL A 66 2.74 -0.61 -0.58
N LEU A 67 2.27 -1.55 -1.40
CA LEU A 67 2.12 -1.35 -2.84
C LEU A 67 1.10 -0.25 -3.16
N TRP A 68 -0.04 -0.22 -2.46
CA TRP A 68 -1.04 0.83 -2.61
C TRP A 68 -0.49 2.20 -2.22
N LEU A 69 0.28 2.28 -1.12
CA LEU A 69 0.90 3.54 -0.70
C LEU A 69 1.98 4.01 -1.68
N LEU A 70 2.78 3.12 -2.26
CA LEU A 70 3.80 3.53 -3.22
C LEU A 70 3.18 4.19 -4.46
N VAL A 71 2.13 3.61 -5.03
CA VAL A 71 1.40 4.21 -6.15
C VAL A 71 0.61 5.44 -5.69
N GLY A 72 -0.06 5.35 -4.54
CA GLY A 72 -0.82 6.45 -3.95
C GLY A 72 0.04 7.66 -3.59
N ASN A 73 1.26 7.46 -3.11
CA ASN A 73 2.19 8.55 -2.82
C ASN A 73 2.63 9.30 -4.08
N PHE A 74 2.80 8.58 -5.19
CA PHE A 74 3.11 9.22 -6.46
C PHE A 74 1.94 10.12 -6.91
N THR A 75 0.71 9.61 -6.88
CA THR A 75 -0.48 10.38 -7.26
C THR A 75 -0.74 11.53 -6.29
N TRP A 76 -0.56 11.33 -4.98
CA TRP A 76 -0.68 12.37 -3.97
C TRP A 76 0.36 13.48 -4.16
N ALA A 77 1.63 13.14 -4.45
CA ALA A 77 2.66 14.13 -4.72
C ALA A 77 2.35 14.95 -5.97
N VAL A 78 1.85 14.32 -7.03
CA VAL A 78 1.40 15.01 -8.24
C VAL A 78 0.24 15.95 -7.94
N ASP A 79 -0.75 15.50 -7.15
CA ASP A 79 -1.89 16.31 -6.75
C ASP A 79 -1.45 17.55 -5.97
N LEU A 80 -0.54 17.41 -5.02
CA LEU A 80 0.04 18.55 -4.29
C LEU A 80 0.78 19.54 -5.20
N ILE A 81 1.54 19.07 -6.18
CA ILE A 81 2.24 19.93 -7.16
C ILE A 81 1.24 20.71 -8.01
N LEU A 82 0.08 20.10 -8.30
CA LEU A 82 -1.00 20.72 -9.08
C LEU A 82 -1.91 21.62 -8.25
N GLY A 83 -1.60 21.86 -6.97
CA GLY A 83 -2.35 22.75 -6.09
C GLY A 83 -3.45 22.08 -5.29
N GLY A 84 -3.40 20.76 -5.12
CA GLY A 84 -4.31 20.02 -4.26
C GLY A 84 -4.16 20.36 -2.78
N ASP A 85 -5.20 20.08 -2.01
CA ASP A 85 -5.24 20.38 -0.58
C ASP A 85 -4.26 19.53 0.22
N PHE A 86 -3.51 20.18 1.10
CA PHE A 86 -2.60 19.53 2.02
C PHE A 86 -3.21 19.40 3.43
N PHE A 87 -3.29 18.18 3.93
CA PHE A 87 -3.65 17.91 5.31
C PHE A 87 -2.48 17.29 6.07
N TYR A 88 -2.16 17.80 7.27
CA TYR A 88 -1.09 17.24 8.10
C TYR A 88 -1.27 15.74 8.39
N SER A 89 -2.52 15.29 8.54
CA SER A 89 -2.84 13.87 8.71
C SER A 89 -2.50 13.02 7.48
N SER A 90 -2.40 13.62 6.29
CA SER A 90 -1.94 12.93 5.07
C SER A 90 -0.49 12.46 5.19
N LEU A 91 0.39 13.19 5.90
CA LEU A 91 1.76 12.74 6.17
C LEU A 91 1.78 11.44 6.97
N LEU A 92 0.89 11.31 7.98
CA LEU A 92 0.78 10.06 8.75
C LEU A 92 0.36 8.90 7.86
N THR A 93 -0.56 9.16 6.94
CA THR A 93 -1.05 8.14 6.00
C THR A 93 0.01 7.77 4.97
N HIS A 94 0.55 8.74 4.26
CA HIS A 94 1.40 8.53 3.10
C HIS A 94 2.84 8.16 3.50
N VAL A 95 3.46 8.95 4.37
CA VAL A 95 4.84 8.72 4.81
C VAL A 95 4.89 7.75 5.98
N GLY A 96 4.08 8.00 7.01
CA GLY A 96 4.04 7.14 8.21
C GLY A 96 3.65 5.71 7.87
N GLY A 97 2.56 5.52 7.13
CA GLY A 97 2.11 4.19 6.72
C GLY A 97 3.14 3.43 5.89
N LEU A 98 3.79 4.12 4.93
CA LEU A 98 4.84 3.50 4.11
C LEU A 98 6.06 3.06 4.95
N LEU A 99 6.49 3.89 5.89
CA LEU A 99 7.60 3.55 6.81
C LEU A 99 7.23 2.36 7.70
N LEU A 100 6.05 2.38 8.31
CA LEU A 100 5.58 1.31 9.20
C LEU A 100 5.41 -0.02 8.44
N GLY A 101 4.82 0.02 7.24
CA GLY A 101 4.68 -1.15 6.39
C GLY A 101 6.02 -1.69 5.90
N GLY A 102 6.94 -0.80 5.50
CA GLY A 102 8.29 -1.16 5.09
C GLY A 102 9.10 -1.82 6.21
N LEU A 103 9.07 -1.24 7.42
CA LEU A 103 9.69 -1.83 8.62
C LEU A 103 9.05 -3.18 8.98
N GLY A 104 7.73 -3.28 8.86
CA GLY A 104 7.01 -4.53 9.05
C GLY A 104 7.48 -5.61 8.10
N LEU A 105 7.52 -5.34 6.80
CA LEU A 105 8.01 -6.29 5.78
C LEU A 105 9.48 -6.63 5.96
N HIS A 106 10.30 -5.68 6.45
CA HIS A 106 11.69 -5.96 6.76
C HIS A 106 11.85 -7.01 7.89
N ARG A 107 10.93 -7.03 8.85
CA ARG A 107 10.91 -8.01 9.95
C ARG A 107 10.25 -9.33 9.56
N LEU A 108 9.20 -9.28 8.73
CA LEU A 108 8.38 -10.43 8.37
C LEU A 108 8.85 -11.16 7.12
N GLY A 109 9.64 -10.49 6.29
CA GLY A 109 9.97 -10.92 4.93
C GLY A 109 8.91 -10.46 3.92
N TYR A 110 9.30 -10.40 2.65
CA TYR A 110 8.42 -9.97 1.57
C TYR A 110 7.73 -11.18 0.93
N PRO A 111 6.38 -11.19 0.80
CA PRO A 111 5.64 -12.32 0.24
C PRO A 111 5.77 -12.37 -1.28
N LYS A 112 5.65 -13.57 -1.86
CA LYS A 112 5.66 -13.74 -3.33
C LYS A 112 4.34 -13.28 -3.93
N ARG A 113 4.41 -12.67 -5.14
CA ARG A 113 3.24 -12.31 -5.96
C ARG A 113 2.24 -11.37 -5.26
N ALA A 114 2.73 -10.46 -4.40
CA ALA A 114 1.87 -9.51 -3.70
C ALA A 114 1.10 -8.61 -4.68
N TRP A 115 1.66 -8.33 -5.87
CA TRP A 115 1.04 -7.51 -6.90
C TRP A 115 -0.33 -8.04 -7.38
N ILE A 116 -0.51 -9.37 -7.45
CA ILE A 116 -1.79 -9.98 -7.85
C ILE A 116 -2.88 -9.60 -6.86
N PHE A 117 -2.57 -9.73 -5.57
CA PHE A 117 -3.52 -9.40 -4.50
C PHE A 117 -3.74 -7.89 -4.38
N ALA A 118 -2.70 -7.08 -4.61
CA ALA A 118 -2.82 -5.63 -4.62
C ALA A 118 -3.72 -5.15 -5.78
N THR A 119 -3.56 -5.72 -6.98
CA THR A 119 -4.41 -5.42 -8.14
C THR A 119 -5.84 -5.86 -7.91
N ALA A 120 -6.07 -7.10 -7.48
CA ALA A 120 -7.41 -7.61 -7.19
C ALA A 120 -8.10 -6.80 -6.10
N GLY A 121 -7.39 -6.47 -5.02
CA GLY A 121 -7.90 -5.63 -3.93
C GLY A 121 -8.25 -4.21 -4.40
N MET A 122 -7.45 -3.62 -5.31
CA MET A 122 -7.76 -2.30 -5.88
C MET A 122 -9.03 -2.34 -6.73
N VAL A 123 -9.20 -3.36 -7.57
CA VAL A 123 -10.44 -3.53 -8.35
C VAL A 123 -11.65 -3.68 -7.43
N LEU A 124 -11.54 -4.54 -6.40
CA LEU A 124 -12.63 -4.71 -5.42
C LEU A 124 -12.94 -3.40 -4.69
N LEU A 125 -11.92 -2.63 -4.31
CA LEU A 125 -12.11 -1.34 -3.65
C LEU A 125 -12.77 -0.32 -4.59
N GLN A 126 -12.38 -0.26 -5.87
CA GLN A 126 -13.04 0.59 -6.87
C GLN A 126 -14.51 0.20 -7.07
N LEU A 127 -14.80 -1.10 -7.18
CA LEU A 127 -16.18 -1.58 -7.29
C LEU A 127 -17.00 -1.24 -6.04
N LEU A 128 -16.42 -1.40 -4.85
CA LEU A 128 -17.05 -0.97 -3.59
C LEU A 128 -17.34 0.55 -3.63
N CYS A 129 -16.33 1.36 -3.95
CA CYS A 129 -16.52 2.82 -4.05
C CYS A 129 -17.63 3.19 -5.03
N ARG A 130 -17.71 2.48 -6.18
CA ARG A 130 -18.77 2.71 -7.17
C ARG A 130 -20.17 2.48 -6.62
N VAL A 131 -20.33 1.59 -5.66
CA VAL A 131 -21.64 1.27 -5.04
C VAL A 131 -21.95 2.20 -3.88
N VAL A 132 -20.93 2.52 -3.03
CA VAL A 132 -21.20 3.17 -1.73
C VAL A 132 -20.81 4.64 -1.66
N THR A 133 -20.14 5.20 -2.69
CA THR A 133 -19.74 6.61 -2.68
C THR A 133 -20.51 7.43 -3.71
N PRO A 134 -20.76 8.72 -3.46
CA PRO A 134 -21.41 9.58 -4.42
C PRO A 134 -20.52 9.77 -5.67
N PRO A 135 -21.08 9.76 -6.90
CA PRO A 135 -20.32 9.92 -8.13
C PRO A 135 -19.46 11.19 -8.19
N ALA A 136 -19.90 12.27 -7.54
CA ALA A 136 -19.16 13.53 -7.49
C ALA A 136 -17.83 13.42 -6.71
N ALA A 137 -17.76 12.55 -5.70
CA ALA A 137 -16.56 12.34 -4.91
C ALA A 137 -15.46 11.56 -5.66
N ASN A 138 -15.87 10.75 -6.64
CA ASN A 138 -14.99 9.97 -7.52
C ASN A 138 -13.83 9.24 -6.79
N VAL A 139 -14.10 8.71 -5.60
CA VAL A 139 -13.11 8.02 -4.75
C VAL A 139 -12.46 6.87 -5.53
N ASN A 140 -11.14 6.77 -5.49
CA ASN A 140 -10.34 5.81 -6.27
C ASN A 140 -10.68 5.80 -7.77
N VAL A 141 -11.15 6.94 -8.30
CA VAL A 141 -11.54 7.10 -9.72
C VAL A 141 -12.64 6.11 -10.14
N ALA A 142 -13.55 5.80 -9.22
CA ALA A 142 -14.55 4.75 -9.41
C ALA A 142 -15.69 5.13 -10.36
N HIS A 143 -15.94 6.43 -10.60
CA HIS A 143 -17.14 6.89 -11.29
C HIS A 143 -16.88 7.59 -12.62
N GLN A 144 -15.78 8.33 -12.73
CA GLN A 144 -15.52 9.18 -13.89
C GLN A 144 -14.03 9.31 -14.19
N VAL A 145 -13.73 9.71 -15.42
CA VAL A 145 -12.34 9.98 -15.84
C VAL A 145 -11.77 11.11 -15.00
N TYR A 146 -10.58 10.89 -14.43
CA TYR A 146 -9.88 11.93 -13.69
C TYR A 146 -9.54 13.13 -14.58
N GLY A 147 -9.62 14.34 -14.07
CA GLY A 147 -9.60 15.58 -14.83
C GLY A 147 -8.53 15.68 -15.90
N PHE A 148 -7.29 15.35 -15.55
CA PHE A 148 -6.15 15.37 -16.48
C PHE A 148 -6.34 14.42 -17.69
N TYR A 149 -7.03 13.31 -17.51
CA TYR A 149 -7.22 12.28 -18.56
C TYR A 149 -8.46 12.49 -19.43
N ARG A 150 -9.32 13.50 -19.15
CA ARG A 150 -10.56 13.74 -19.90
C ARG A 150 -10.35 14.01 -21.39
N GLY A 151 -9.21 14.59 -21.76
CA GLY A 151 -8.85 14.82 -23.16
C GLY A 151 -8.22 13.62 -23.87
N ILE A 152 -7.88 12.56 -23.14
CA ILE A 152 -7.17 11.39 -23.67
C ILE A 152 -8.14 10.22 -23.95
N TYR A 153 -9.11 10.02 -23.06
CA TYR A 153 -10.02 8.88 -23.13
C TYR A 153 -11.43 9.33 -23.56
N GLY A 154 -11.95 8.70 -24.62
CA GLY A 154 -13.29 9.00 -25.14
C GLY A 154 -14.43 8.46 -24.27
N SER A 155 -14.15 7.55 -23.33
CA SER A 155 -15.16 7.00 -22.41
C SER A 155 -14.55 6.58 -21.07
N TYR A 156 -15.41 6.52 -20.04
CA TYR A 156 -15.00 6.01 -18.74
C TYR A 156 -14.50 4.54 -18.80
N LEU A 157 -15.13 3.71 -19.62
CA LEU A 157 -14.71 2.30 -19.75
C LEU A 157 -13.29 2.19 -20.32
N GLN A 158 -12.95 2.96 -21.35
CA GLN A 158 -11.58 2.99 -21.89
C GLN A 158 -10.57 3.43 -20.84
N PHE A 159 -10.90 4.50 -20.10
CA PHE A 159 -10.07 4.98 -19.00
C PHE A 159 -9.90 3.91 -17.92
N TRP A 160 -11.00 3.27 -17.50
CA TRP A 160 -10.96 2.26 -16.43
C TRP A 160 -10.12 1.04 -16.82
N VAL A 161 -10.27 0.54 -18.05
CA VAL A 161 -9.47 -0.57 -18.58
C VAL A 161 -8.00 -0.18 -18.68
N ALA A 162 -7.67 0.99 -19.21
CA ALA A 162 -6.30 1.49 -19.30
C ALA A 162 -5.68 1.65 -17.90
N SER A 163 -6.40 2.26 -16.96
CA SER A 163 -5.96 2.44 -15.57
C SER A 163 -5.74 1.11 -14.86
N PHE A 164 -6.56 0.09 -15.13
CA PHE A 164 -6.37 -1.25 -14.61
C PHE A 164 -5.01 -1.83 -15.05
N PHE A 165 -4.69 -1.79 -16.36
CA PHE A 165 -3.42 -2.31 -16.85
C PHE A 165 -2.23 -1.50 -16.37
N GLN A 166 -2.33 -0.16 -16.34
CA GLN A 166 -1.27 0.71 -15.81
C GLN A 166 -0.99 0.42 -14.33
N THR A 167 -2.03 0.30 -13.51
CA THR A 167 -1.91 0.01 -12.08
C THR A 167 -1.37 -1.40 -11.84
N ALA A 168 -1.85 -2.40 -12.58
CA ALA A 168 -1.35 -3.77 -12.48
C ALA A 168 0.14 -3.84 -12.86
N LEU A 169 0.55 -3.15 -13.93
CA LEU A 169 1.96 -3.06 -14.33
C LEU A 169 2.81 -2.35 -13.27
N ALA A 170 2.33 -1.24 -12.71
CA ALA A 170 3.02 -0.53 -11.64
C ALA A 170 3.22 -1.44 -10.41
N TYR A 171 2.18 -2.15 -9.97
CA TYR A 171 2.30 -3.09 -8.85
C TYR A 171 3.23 -4.25 -9.18
N PHE A 172 3.21 -4.78 -10.40
CA PHE A 172 4.13 -5.84 -10.83
C PHE A 172 5.59 -5.38 -10.75
N VAL A 173 5.90 -4.21 -11.30
CA VAL A 173 7.27 -3.65 -11.28
C VAL A 173 7.72 -3.38 -9.85
N LEU A 174 6.87 -2.76 -9.01
CA LEU A 174 7.16 -2.49 -7.61
C LEU A 174 7.34 -3.79 -6.81
N ASP A 175 6.49 -4.80 -7.00
CA ASP A 175 6.61 -6.11 -6.37
C ASP A 175 7.95 -6.79 -6.72
N TRP A 176 8.35 -6.72 -7.99
CA TRP A 176 9.63 -7.24 -8.46
C TRP A 176 10.82 -6.52 -7.82
N LEU A 177 10.79 -5.17 -7.74
CA LEU A 177 11.83 -4.37 -7.10
C LEU A 177 11.92 -4.66 -5.61
N LEU A 178 10.79 -4.63 -4.88
CA LEU A 178 10.72 -4.92 -3.46
C LEU A 178 11.15 -6.35 -3.15
N SER A 179 10.73 -7.33 -3.94
CA SER A 179 11.16 -8.73 -3.81
C SER A 179 12.69 -8.88 -3.91
N ARG A 180 13.34 -8.10 -4.80
CA ARG A 180 14.80 -8.09 -4.92
C ARG A 180 15.47 -7.40 -3.74
N LEU A 181 14.95 -6.24 -3.33
CA LEU A 181 15.46 -5.47 -2.21
C LEU A 181 15.43 -6.30 -0.92
N TYR A 182 14.28 -6.85 -0.56
CA TYR A 182 14.13 -7.61 0.69
C TYR A 182 14.93 -8.91 0.70
N ARG A 183 15.11 -9.57 -0.45
CA ARG A 183 16.02 -10.72 -0.57
C ARG A 183 17.48 -10.32 -0.35
N ARG A 184 17.94 -9.19 -0.83
CA ARG A 184 19.30 -8.68 -0.58
C ARG A 184 19.49 -8.37 0.90
N LEU A 185 18.56 -7.66 1.52
CA LEU A 185 18.58 -7.34 2.94
C LEU A 185 18.57 -8.59 3.84
N ALA A 186 17.86 -9.64 3.45
CA ALA A 186 17.85 -10.90 4.18
C ALA A 186 19.21 -11.62 4.10
N ARG A 187 19.89 -11.58 2.95
CA ARG A 187 21.22 -12.19 2.76
C ARG A 187 22.31 -11.47 3.56
N SER A 188 22.27 -10.16 3.68
CA SER A 188 23.24 -9.40 4.45
C SER A 188 23.14 -9.63 5.97
N ARG A 189 22.05 -10.19 6.45
CA ARG A 189 21.83 -10.54 7.87
C ARG A 189 22.31 -11.93 8.26
N ALA A 190 22.74 -12.76 7.32
CA ALA A 190 23.34 -14.08 7.58
C ALA A 190 24.87 -14.00 7.51
N PRO A 191 25.58 -13.33 8.46
CA PRO A 191 27.02 -13.30 8.50
C PRO A 191 27.47 -14.63 9.09
N GLY A 192 28.05 -15.53 8.28
CA GLY A 192 28.70 -16.73 8.77
C GLY A 192 28.66 -17.95 7.87
N ALA A 193 27.95 -17.94 6.74
CA ALA A 193 27.94 -19.12 5.87
C ALA A 193 29.04 -19.13 4.78
N ARG A 194 30.05 -18.24 4.88
CA ARG A 194 31.10 -18.11 3.84
C ARG A 194 32.57 -18.27 4.29
N THR A 195 32.82 -18.76 5.49
CA THR A 195 34.23 -19.01 5.91
C THR A 195 34.38 -20.38 6.56
N GLY A 196 34.06 -21.43 5.82
CA GLY A 196 34.17 -22.77 6.37
C GLY A 196 34.42 -23.86 5.34
N ASP A 197 35.08 -23.60 4.20
CA ASP A 197 35.56 -24.65 3.31
C ASP A 197 36.82 -24.15 2.59
N VAL A 198 37.87 -23.83 3.36
CA VAL A 198 39.25 -23.98 2.87
C VAL A 198 39.79 -25.13 3.67
N ALA A 199 39.45 -26.35 3.27
CA ALA A 199 40.23 -27.52 3.58
C ALA A 199 41.57 -27.37 2.83
N ILE A 200 42.63 -27.11 3.53
CA ILE A 200 43.99 -27.25 3.04
C ILE A 200 44.32 -28.71 3.32
N ASP A 201 44.40 -29.51 2.29
CA ASP A 201 45.18 -30.76 2.22
C ASP A 201 46.36 -30.58 1.26
#